data_e875c57e46f97d6ed6fcd66323aef8a2
#
_entry.id   e875c57e46f97d6ed6fcd66323aef8a2
#
_cell.length_a   1.000
_cell.length_b   1.000
_cell.length_c   1.000
_cell.angle_alpha   90.00
_cell.angle_beta   90.00
_cell.angle_gamma   90.00
#
_symmetry.space_group_name_H-M   'P 1'
#
loop_
_entity.id
_entity.type
_entity.pdbx_description
1 polymer ?
#
loop_
_entity_poly.entity_id
_entity_poly.type
_entity_poly.pdbx_seq_one_letter_code
_entity_poly.pdbx_strand_id
1 'polypeptide(L)'
;FFDVLQDRAECDVIIIGAGPIGIACGIEAEKRGLNYAIFDKGTLVNSLFNYPLNMTFFSTSDKLEIGNIPFISHNPKPTRSEALEYYRRVAAHWKLNLHLYEEIEHIKSTKAVFKIGTTKNNYTAKNIVVSTGFYDRPFLLNVPGEDLPKVKHYYTEPHPYFGMDVIVVGGANSAVDAALETYRKGAKSVTMIIREESVGSNVKYWARPDIINRIEEGSIKAYFNAEIKHIHKTKVQFKDPNGDYEIPNDFVLAMTGYEPNFELLENLNINFQDDEFRTPVYNKESMESNTKGVYLAGVVCGGYKTNKWFIENSREHAVKVMEAIAKT
;
A
#
# COMPACT_ATOMS: atom_id res chain seq x y z
N PHE A 1 -16.43 -30.51 17.38
CA PHE A 1 -15.01 -30.91 17.44
C PHE A 1 -14.05 -29.74 17.77
N PHE A 2 -14.57 -28.63 18.38
CA PHE A 2 -13.79 -27.42 18.67
C PHE A 2 -13.34 -27.28 20.15
N ASP A 3 -13.57 -28.27 21.00
CA ASP A 3 -13.50 -28.05 22.46
C ASP A 3 -12.31 -28.69 23.19
N VAL A 4 -11.27 -29.14 22.51
CA VAL A 4 -10.09 -29.73 23.19
C VAL A 4 -8.75 -29.31 22.53
N LEU A 5 -8.63 -28.11 22.02
CA LEU A 5 -7.31 -27.53 21.74
C LEU A 5 -6.93 -26.63 22.93
N GLN A 6 -5.95 -27.09 23.67
CA GLN A 6 -5.34 -26.49 24.85
C GLN A 6 -5.21 -24.97 24.72
N ASP A 7 -5.45 -24.24 25.83
CA ASP A 7 -5.21 -22.79 26.01
C ASP A 7 -3.72 -22.37 25.84
N ARG A 8 -2.93 -23.12 25.10
CA ARG A 8 -1.52 -22.83 24.84
C ARG A 8 -1.34 -22.31 23.43
N ALA A 9 -0.86 -21.06 23.31
CA ALA A 9 -0.56 -20.47 22.02
C ALA A 9 0.54 -21.25 21.28
N GLU A 10 0.34 -21.50 19.98
CA GLU A 10 1.36 -22.08 19.09
C GLU A 10 2.45 -21.08 18.76
N CYS A 11 2.10 -19.80 18.63
CA CYS A 11 3.02 -18.71 18.36
C CYS A 11 3.01 -17.67 19.50
N ASP A 12 4.18 -17.07 19.75
CA ASP A 12 4.24 -15.87 20.59
C ASP A 12 3.65 -14.66 19.84
N VAL A 13 3.82 -14.64 18.51
CA VAL A 13 3.29 -13.56 17.65
C VAL A 13 2.97 -14.04 16.25
N ILE A 14 1.81 -13.61 15.73
CA ILE A 14 1.47 -13.70 14.31
C ILE A 14 1.55 -12.30 13.70
N ILE A 15 2.25 -12.21 12.58
CA ILE A 15 2.46 -10.97 11.81
C ILE A 15 1.60 -11.04 10.54
N ILE A 16 0.72 -10.06 10.37
CA ILE A 16 -0.20 -9.96 9.23
C ILE A 16 0.37 -8.98 8.20
N GLY A 17 0.78 -9.50 7.05
CA GLY A 17 1.41 -8.78 5.97
C GLY A 17 2.91 -9.08 5.88
N ALA A 18 3.35 -9.67 4.75
CA ALA A 18 4.75 -9.92 4.42
C ALA A 18 5.37 -8.80 3.56
N GLY A 19 4.95 -7.55 3.80
CA GLY A 19 5.59 -6.35 3.28
C GLY A 19 6.93 -6.07 3.98
N PRO A 20 7.68 -5.04 3.57
CA PRO A 20 8.99 -4.71 4.16
C PRO A 20 8.96 -4.60 5.69
N ILE A 21 7.88 -4.03 6.25
CA ILE A 21 7.75 -3.85 7.70
C ILE A 21 7.37 -5.16 8.40
N GLY A 22 6.52 -6.00 7.81
CA GLY A 22 6.23 -7.33 8.36
C GLY A 22 7.47 -8.23 8.36
N ILE A 23 8.29 -8.18 7.28
CA ILE A 23 9.60 -8.84 7.23
C ILE A 23 10.52 -8.31 8.34
N ALA A 24 10.59 -7.00 8.54
CA ALA A 24 11.38 -6.40 9.62
C ALA A 24 10.89 -6.89 11.00
N CYS A 25 9.58 -7.01 11.21
CA CYS A 25 9.01 -7.60 12.43
C CYS A 25 9.45 -9.07 12.61
N GLY A 26 9.39 -9.87 11.55
CA GLY A 26 9.87 -11.26 11.61
C GLY A 26 11.36 -11.37 11.96
N ILE A 27 12.21 -10.52 11.38
CA ILE A 27 13.63 -10.45 11.71
C ILE A 27 13.85 -10.09 13.18
N GLU A 28 13.11 -9.12 13.70
CA GLU A 28 13.23 -8.72 15.10
C GLU A 28 12.67 -9.77 16.07
N ALA A 29 11.68 -10.57 15.65
CA ALA A 29 11.20 -11.74 16.39
C ALA A 29 12.27 -12.83 16.44
N GLU A 30 12.88 -13.14 15.28
CA GLU A 30 13.98 -14.12 15.18
C GLU A 30 15.16 -13.77 16.10
N LYS A 31 15.60 -12.50 16.08
CA LYS A 31 16.69 -12.02 16.96
C LYS A 31 16.41 -12.21 18.45
N ARG A 32 15.14 -12.25 18.84
CA ARG A 32 14.71 -12.40 20.25
C ARG A 32 14.29 -13.82 20.60
N GLY A 33 14.40 -14.76 19.67
CA GLY A 33 14.01 -16.15 19.87
C GLY A 33 12.50 -16.36 20.10
N LEU A 34 11.66 -15.44 19.58
CA LEU A 34 10.22 -15.57 19.65
C LEU A 34 9.73 -16.57 18.60
N ASN A 35 8.75 -17.40 18.96
CA ASN A 35 8.07 -18.25 17.99
C ASN A 35 7.04 -17.40 17.22
N TYR A 36 7.24 -17.25 15.91
CA TYR A 36 6.42 -16.37 15.08
C TYR A 36 6.05 -17.01 13.74
N ALA A 37 5.02 -16.45 13.10
CA ALA A 37 4.69 -16.72 11.72
C ALA A 37 4.24 -15.41 11.03
N ILE A 38 4.61 -15.25 9.74
CA ILE A 38 4.24 -14.10 8.91
C ILE A 38 3.28 -14.59 7.83
N PHE A 39 2.09 -14.00 7.77
CA PHE A 39 1.06 -14.34 6.79
C PHE A 39 0.88 -13.23 5.77
N ASP A 40 0.72 -13.61 4.51
CA ASP A 40 0.30 -12.69 3.45
C ASP A 40 -0.66 -13.40 2.49
N LYS A 41 -1.73 -12.69 2.10
CA LYS A 41 -2.70 -13.19 1.12
C LYS A 41 -2.13 -13.33 -0.29
N GLY A 42 -1.03 -12.61 -0.56
CA GLY A 42 -0.33 -12.61 -1.84
C GLY A 42 1.11 -13.12 -1.73
N THR A 43 1.95 -12.61 -2.61
CA THR A 43 3.38 -12.94 -2.64
C THR A 43 4.18 -12.15 -1.62
N LEU A 44 5.43 -12.53 -1.42
CA LEU A 44 6.38 -11.74 -0.62
C LEU A 44 6.45 -10.29 -1.15
N VAL A 45 6.34 -9.31 -0.25
CA VAL A 45 6.26 -7.87 -0.55
C VAL A 45 5.21 -7.55 -1.61
N ASN A 46 4.00 -8.10 -1.44
CA ASN A 46 2.92 -8.06 -2.44
C ASN A 46 2.59 -6.66 -2.96
N SER A 47 2.61 -5.64 -2.11
CA SER A 47 2.40 -4.25 -2.54
C SER A 47 3.48 -3.80 -3.54
N LEU A 48 4.76 -4.10 -3.27
CA LEU A 48 5.86 -3.77 -4.17
C LEU A 48 5.78 -4.53 -5.49
N PHE A 49 5.33 -5.79 -5.43
CA PHE A 49 5.09 -6.61 -6.63
C PHE A 49 4.01 -6.00 -7.52
N ASN A 50 3.00 -5.35 -6.94
CA ASN A 50 1.92 -4.71 -7.68
C ASN A 50 2.20 -3.23 -8.04
N TYR A 51 3.34 -2.68 -7.69
CA TYR A 51 3.76 -1.35 -8.15
C TYR A 51 4.06 -1.34 -9.66
N PRO A 52 4.03 -0.18 -10.33
CA PRO A 52 4.37 -0.08 -11.75
C PRO A 52 5.73 -0.68 -12.08
N LEU A 53 5.82 -1.39 -13.21
CA LEU A 53 7.03 -2.15 -13.59
C LEU A 53 8.29 -1.29 -13.64
N ASN A 54 8.16 -0.06 -14.14
CA ASN A 54 9.28 0.89 -14.31
C ASN A 54 9.45 1.85 -13.13
N MET A 55 8.78 1.57 -12.00
CA MET A 55 8.80 2.44 -10.83
C MET A 55 10.20 2.51 -10.22
N THR A 56 10.62 3.73 -9.91
CA THR A 56 11.82 4.06 -9.12
C THR A 56 11.39 4.60 -7.77
N PHE A 57 11.99 4.10 -6.69
CA PHE A 57 11.69 4.55 -5.34
C PHE A 57 12.04 6.02 -5.14
N PHE A 58 11.33 6.68 -4.24
CA PHE A 58 11.65 8.04 -3.80
C PHE A 58 12.89 8.03 -2.91
N SER A 59 12.97 7.07 -1.99
CA SER A 59 14.08 6.89 -1.05
C SER A 59 15.28 6.23 -1.72
N THR A 60 16.47 6.53 -1.21
CA THR A 60 17.71 5.85 -1.59
C THR A 60 17.75 4.42 -1.03
N SER A 61 18.58 3.56 -1.60
CA SER A 61 18.66 2.14 -1.24
C SER A 61 18.99 1.90 0.23
N ASP A 62 19.92 2.67 0.81
CA ASP A 62 20.31 2.62 2.22
C ASP A 62 19.14 2.85 3.19
N LYS A 63 18.19 3.72 2.80
CA LYS A 63 16.99 3.98 3.59
C LYS A 63 15.96 2.87 3.54
N LEU A 64 16.02 2.01 2.54
CA LEU A 64 15.14 0.87 2.36
C LEU A 64 15.67 -0.42 2.99
N GLU A 65 16.88 -0.38 3.54
CA GLU A 65 17.52 -1.52 4.18
C GLU A 65 16.82 -1.97 5.45
N ILE A 66 16.72 -3.29 5.61
CA ILE A 66 16.21 -3.94 6.81
C ILE A 66 17.11 -5.13 7.20
N GLY A 67 17.09 -5.51 8.46
CA GLY A 67 17.79 -6.72 8.95
C GLY A 67 19.30 -6.66 8.86
N ASN A 68 19.90 -5.47 8.82
CA ASN A 68 21.35 -5.25 8.65
C ASN A 68 21.93 -5.87 7.37
N ILE A 69 21.12 -5.99 6.32
CA ILE A 69 21.55 -6.48 5.01
C ILE A 69 21.64 -5.30 4.06
N PRO A 70 22.80 -5.04 3.44
CA PRO A 70 22.97 -3.94 2.49
C PRO A 70 22.06 -4.09 1.26
N PHE A 71 21.40 -3.01 0.88
CA PHE A 71 20.66 -2.93 -0.37
C PHE A 71 21.52 -2.29 -1.45
N ILE A 72 22.24 -3.11 -2.19
CA ILE A 72 23.08 -2.66 -3.30
C ILE A 72 22.18 -2.46 -4.51
N SER A 73 22.16 -1.26 -5.05
CA SER A 73 21.41 -0.86 -6.23
C SER A 73 22.35 -0.26 -7.27
N HIS A 74 21.98 -0.38 -8.53
CA HIS A 74 22.77 0.20 -9.64
C HIS A 74 22.76 1.73 -9.60
N ASN A 75 21.65 2.32 -9.17
CA ASN A 75 21.48 3.76 -8.99
C ASN A 75 21.17 4.10 -7.52
N PRO A 76 21.43 5.32 -7.07
CA PRO A 76 21.12 5.73 -5.69
C PRO A 76 19.66 5.45 -5.29
N LYS A 77 18.73 5.56 -6.23
CA LYS A 77 17.31 5.25 -6.06
C LYS A 77 16.98 3.95 -6.77
N PRO A 78 16.67 2.88 -6.02
CA PRO A 78 16.47 1.57 -6.59
C PRO A 78 15.16 1.50 -7.38
N THR A 79 15.12 0.57 -8.31
CA THR A 79 13.93 0.19 -9.07
C THR A 79 13.08 -0.82 -8.29
N ARG A 80 11.84 -1.01 -8.76
CA ARG A 80 10.95 -2.06 -8.25
C ARG A 80 11.60 -3.46 -8.31
N SER A 81 12.23 -3.82 -9.42
CA SER A 81 12.87 -5.13 -9.61
C SER A 81 14.02 -5.37 -8.65
N GLU A 82 14.87 -4.36 -8.42
CA GLU A 82 15.96 -4.44 -7.44
C GLU A 82 15.42 -4.60 -6.01
N ALA A 83 14.32 -3.91 -5.67
CA ALA A 83 13.68 -4.07 -4.36
C ALA A 83 13.08 -5.46 -4.16
N LEU A 84 12.41 -6.03 -5.18
CA LEU A 84 11.87 -7.39 -5.11
C LEU A 84 13.00 -8.41 -4.88
N GLU A 85 14.12 -8.27 -5.58
CA GLU A 85 15.29 -9.13 -5.39
C GLU A 85 15.89 -8.96 -4.00
N TYR A 86 16.03 -7.71 -3.54
CA TYR A 86 16.55 -7.42 -2.21
C TYR A 86 15.73 -8.08 -1.10
N TYR A 87 14.41 -7.89 -1.07
CA TYR A 87 13.56 -8.46 -0.02
C TYR A 87 13.47 -9.98 -0.07
N ARG A 88 13.56 -10.61 -1.25
CA ARG A 88 13.69 -12.07 -1.35
C ARG A 88 14.97 -12.57 -0.69
N ARG A 89 16.12 -11.90 -0.95
CA ARG A 89 17.40 -12.24 -0.33
C ARG A 89 17.38 -12.05 1.16
N VAL A 90 16.76 -10.97 1.64
CA VAL A 90 16.58 -10.72 3.08
C VAL A 90 15.79 -11.85 3.73
N ALA A 91 14.64 -12.20 3.16
CA ALA A 91 13.78 -13.26 3.68
C ALA A 91 14.50 -14.63 3.69
N ALA A 92 15.24 -14.95 2.64
CA ALA A 92 16.02 -16.18 2.53
C ALA A 92 17.20 -16.23 3.52
N HIS A 93 17.91 -15.11 3.70
CA HIS A 93 19.04 -15.01 4.63
C HIS A 93 18.60 -15.27 6.09
N TRP A 94 17.51 -14.66 6.50
CA TRP A 94 16.95 -14.80 7.84
C TRP A 94 16.10 -16.08 8.01
N LYS A 95 15.86 -16.84 6.93
CA LYS A 95 15.02 -18.07 6.92
C LYS A 95 13.66 -17.84 7.56
N LEU A 96 13.03 -16.71 7.25
CA LEU A 96 11.80 -16.29 7.88
C LEU A 96 10.67 -17.32 7.71
N ASN A 97 9.87 -17.50 8.75
CA ASN A 97 8.68 -18.36 8.74
C ASN A 97 7.54 -17.64 8.00
N LEU A 98 7.44 -17.85 6.69
CA LEU A 98 6.54 -17.18 5.76
C LEU A 98 5.42 -18.11 5.29
N HIS A 99 4.19 -17.67 5.45
CA HIS A 99 2.98 -18.27 4.92
C HIS A 99 2.40 -17.34 3.84
N LEU A 100 2.86 -17.53 2.61
CA LEU A 100 2.42 -16.75 1.45
C LEU A 100 1.21 -17.40 0.78
N TYR A 101 0.39 -16.57 0.10
CA TYR A 101 -0.90 -16.99 -0.47
C TYR A 101 -1.79 -17.69 0.58
N GLU A 102 -1.74 -17.15 1.81
CA GLU A 102 -2.53 -17.61 2.93
C GLU A 102 -3.14 -16.41 3.65
N GLU A 103 -4.40 -16.13 3.35
CA GLU A 103 -5.13 -14.99 3.89
C GLU A 103 -5.69 -15.31 5.27
N ILE A 104 -5.57 -14.36 6.18
CA ILE A 104 -6.26 -14.40 7.47
C ILE A 104 -7.69 -13.90 7.26
N GLU A 105 -8.67 -14.79 7.46
CA GLU A 105 -10.07 -14.51 7.23
C GLU A 105 -10.80 -14.04 8.50
N HIS A 106 -10.44 -14.60 9.65
CA HIS A 106 -11.08 -14.22 10.91
C HIS A 106 -10.14 -14.39 12.10
N ILE A 107 -10.34 -13.51 13.07
CA ILE A 107 -9.58 -13.48 14.33
C ILE A 107 -10.58 -13.41 15.48
N LYS A 108 -10.43 -14.30 16.46
CA LYS A 108 -11.22 -14.28 17.69
C LYS A 108 -10.29 -14.15 18.88
N SER A 109 -10.47 -13.11 19.67
CA SER A 109 -9.80 -12.94 20.96
C SER A 109 -10.45 -13.82 22.01
N THR A 110 -9.63 -14.52 22.80
CA THR A 110 -10.03 -15.19 24.03
C THR A 110 -9.30 -14.55 25.21
N LYS A 111 -9.56 -15.02 26.44
CA LYS A 111 -8.86 -14.48 27.62
C LYS A 111 -7.34 -14.70 27.59
N ALA A 112 -6.87 -15.73 26.89
CA ALA A 112 -5.47 -16.15 26.91
C ALA A 112 -4.75 -15.98 25.57
N VAL A 113 -5.44 -16.15 24.44
CA VAL A 113 -4.84 -16.20 23.11
C VAL A 113 -5.80 -15.67 22.04
N PHE A 114 -5.24 -15.32 20.88
CA PHE A 114 -5.99 -15.10 19.64
C PHE A 114 -6.12 -16.43 18.90
N LYS A 115 -7.33 -16.76 18.45
CA LYS A 115 -7.61 -17.86 17.52
C LYS A 115 -7.74 -17.26 16.13
N ILE A 116 -6.90 -17.70 15.21
CA ILE A 116 -6.77 -17.13 13.86
C ILE A 116 -7.12 -18.22 12.85
N GLY A 117 -8.14 -17.96 12.02
CA GLY A 117 -8.49 -18.80 10.88
C GLY A 117 -7.96 -18.18 9.61
N THR A 118 -7.29 -18.99 8.80
CA THR A 118 -6.78 -18.62 7.48
C THR A 118 -7.49 -19.41 6.38
N THR A 119 -7.23 -19.08 5.14
CA THR A 119 -7.70 -19.83 3.97
C THR A 119 -7.22 -21.29 3.92
N LYS A 120 -6.22 -21.66 4.73
CA LYS A 120 -5.63 -23.00 4.74
C LYS A 120 -5.76 -23.75 6.06
N ASN A 121 -5.54 -23.05 7.19
CA ASN A 121 -5.43 -23.67 8.50
C ASN A 121 -5.97 -22.77 9.63
N ASN A 122 -5.91 -23.27 10.86
CA ASN A 122 -6.17 -22.51 12.09
C ASN A 122 -4.90 -22.44 12.92
N TYR A 123 -4.68 -21.30 13.57
CA TYR A 123 -3.52 -21.01 14.39
C TYR A 123 -3.93 -20.35 15.70
N THR A 124 -3.02 -20.34 16.66
CA THR A 124 -3.18 -19.61 17.93
C THR A 124 -1.94 -18.79 18.22
N ALA A 125 -2.13 -17.55 18.68
CA ALA A 125 -1.03 -16.67 19.04
C ALA A 125 -1.33 -15.86 20.31
N LYS A 126 -0.29 -15.49 21.06
CA LYS A 126 -0.42 -14.55 22.19
C LYS A 126 -0.60 -13.12 21.72
N ASN A 127 0.05 -12.77 20.61
CA ASN A 127 0.09 -11.41 20.09
C ASN A 127 -0.14 -11.40 18.57
N ILE A 128 -0.63 -10.27 18.08
CA ILE A 128 -0.82 -10.00 16.64
C ILE A 128 -0.12 -8.70 16.29
N VAL A 129 0.59 -8.68 15.15
CA VAL A 129 1.11 -7.46 14.54
C VAL A 129 0.40 -7.23 13.21
N VAL A 130 -0.25 -6.08 13.05
CA VAL A 130 -0.87 -5.68 11.79
C VAL A 130 0.13 -4.81 11.01
N SER A 131 0.61 -5.32 9.88
CA SER A 131 1.55 -4.65 8.97
C SER A 131 1.09 -4.72 7.50
N THR A 132 -0.22 -4.70 7.29
CA THR A 132 -0.89 -4.93 6.00
C THR A 132 -0.67 -3.82 4.97
N GLY A 133 -0.15 -2.64 5.39
CA GLY A 133 0.04 -1.53 4.48
C GLY A 133 -1.27 -0.84 4.09
N PHE A 134 -1.34 -0.35 2.83
CA PHE A 134 -2.49 0.42 2.35
C PHE A 134 -2.81 0.20 0.86
N TYR A 135 -1.98 -0.54 0.13
CA TYR A 135 -2.04 -0.59 -1.34
C TYR A 135 -3.14 -1.50 -1.90
N ASP A 136 -3.81 -2.26 -1.06
CA ASP A 136 -4.79 -3.27 -1.47
C ASP A 136 -6.18 -2.69 -1.80
N ARG A 137 -6.51 -1.52 -1.27
CA ARG A 137 -7.84 -0.91 -1.41
C ARG A 137 -7.71 0.45 -2.08
N PRO A 138 -8.08 0.60 -3.36
CA PRO A 138 -8.10 1.90 -4.01
C PRO A 138 -9.28 2.74 -3.51
N PHE A 139 -9.11 4.04 -3.42
CA PHE A 139 -10.24 4.95 -3.31
C PHE A 139 -11.06 4.92 -4.60
N LEU A 140 -12.34 4.58 -4.47
CA LEU A 140 -13.25 4.55 -5.61
C LEU A 140 -13.72 5.96 -5.96
N LEU A 141 -14.01 6.17 -7.25
CA LEU A 141 -14.62 7.40 -7.74
C LEU A 141 -16.09 7.48 -7.35
N ASN A 142 -16.74 6.33 -7.15
CA ASN A 142 -18.17 6.17 -6.84
C ASN A 142 -19.06 6.82 -7.91
N VAL A 143 -18.71 6.61 -9.17
CA VAL A 143 -19.46 7.14 -10.32
C VAL A 143 -19.99 6.00 -11.22
N PRO A 144 -21.09 6.19 -11.92
CA PRO A 144 -21.57 5.21 -12.89
C PRO A 144 -20.51 4.88 -13.95
N GLY A 145 -20.31 3.58 -14.20
CA GLY A 145 -19.34 3.06 -15.15
C GLY A 145 -17.91 2.91 -14.65
N GLU A 146 -17.68 3.11 -13.34
CA GLU A 146 -16.37 2.84 -12.73
C GLU A 146 -15.97 1.35 -12.79
N ASP A 147 -16.95 0.45 -12.86
CA ASP A 147 -16.80 -1.00 -12.98
C ASP A 147 -16.45 -1.49 -14.40
N LEU A 148 -16.44 -0.59 -15.40
CA LEU A 148 -16.10 -0.95 -16.77
C LEU A 148 -14.66 -1.47 -16.87
N PRO A 149 -14.38 -2.52 -17.67
CA PRO A 149 -13.04 -3.12 -17.80
C PRO A 149 -11.93 -2.15 -18.22
N LYS A 150 -12.28 -1.02 -18.85
CA LYS A 150 -11.35 0.04 -19.26
C LYS A 150 -10.90 0.94 -18.10
N VAL A 151 -11.54 0.87 -16.94
CA VAL A 151 -11.14 1.60 -15.74
C VAL A 151 -10.13 0.77 -14.98
N LYS A 152 -8.99 1.38 -14.66
CA LYS A 152 -7.89 0.74 -13.93
C LYS A 152 -7.54 1.55 -12.70
N HIS A 153 -7.65 0.94 -11.52
CA HIS A 153 -7.22 1.53 -10.26
C HIS A 153 -5.72 1.28 -9.97
N TYR A 154 -5.12 0.35 -10.73
CA TYR A 154 -3.69 0.05 -10.66
C TYR A 154 -3.07 0.24 -12.03
N TYR A 155 -2.06 1.09 -12.09
CA TYR A 155 -1.24 1.25 -13.27
C TYR A 155 -0.06 0.28 -13.20
N THR A 156 0.17 -0.48 -14.26
CA THR A 156 1.25 -1.48 -14.33
C THR A 156 2.37 -1.02 -15.25
N GLU A 157 2.03 -0.72 -16.49
CA GLU A 157 2.98 -0.36 -17.55
C GLU A 157 2.27 0.39 -18.71
N PRO A 158 3.01 1.12 -19.57
CA PRO A 158 2.40 1.94 -20.60
C PRO A 158 1.97 1.19 -21.87
N HIS A 159 2.49 -0.03 -22.10
CA HIS A 159 2.31 -0.73 -23.37
C HIS A 159 0.84 -0.90 -23.83
N PRO A 160 -0.11 -1.24 -22.94
CA PRO A 160 -1.52 -1.37 -23.31
C PRO A 160 -2.17 -0.07 -23.82
N TYR A 161 -1.56 1.09 -23.59
CA TYR A 161 -2.11 2.42 -23.90
C TYR A 161 -1.51 3.04 -25.15
N PHE A 162 -0.66 2.32 -25.89
CA PHE A 162 -0.08 2.80 -27.14
C PHE A 162 -1.18 3.08 -28.18
N GLY A 163 -1.20 4.30 -28.72
CA GLY A 163 -2.19 4.73 -29.71
C GLY A 163 -3.60 4.98 -29.16
N MET A 164 -3.80 4.93 -27.82
CA MET A 164 -5.11 5.07 -27.17
C MET A 164 -5.34 6.47 -26.60
N ASP A 165 -6.61 6.86 -26.49
CA ASP A 165 -7.05 8.06 -25.77
C ASP A 165 -7.20 7.71 -24.29
N VAL A 166 -6.30 8.23 -23.43
CA VAL A 166 -6.17 7.87 -22.00
C VAL A 166 -6.58 9.04 -21.11
N ILE A 167 -7.46 8.78 -20.16
CA ILE A 167 -7.76 9.69 -19.06
C ILE A 167 -7.04 9.20 -17.80
N VAL A 168 -6.35 10.12 -17.11
CA VAL A 168 -5.73 9.87 -15.81
C VAL A 168 -6.43 10.74 -14.76
N VAL A 169 -7.03 10.09 -13.75
CA VAL A 169 -7.72 10.80 -12.66
C VAL A 169 -6.80 10.90 -11.46
N GLY A 170 -6.57 12.12 -10.99
CA GLY A 170 -5.70 12.44 -9.86
C GLY A 170 -4.54 13.36 -10.22
N GLY A 171 -3.91 13.96 -9.20
CA GLY A 171 -2.82 14.93 -9.34
C GLY A 171 -1.59 14.62 -8.50
N ALA A 172 -1.51 13.43 -7.85
CA ALA A 172 -0.39 13.00 -7.01
C ALA A 172 0.61 12.11 -7.79
N ASN A 173 1.60 11.54 -7.09
CA ASN A 173 2.69 10.79 -7.69
C ASN A 173 2.26 9.71 -8.69
N SER A 174 1.30 8.86 -8.32
CA SER A 174 0.86 7.75 -9.20
C SER A 174 0.21 8.26 -10.48
N ALA A 175 -0.59 9.33 -10.38
CA ALA A 175 -1.23 9.94 -11.54
C ALA A 175 -0.20 10.60 -12.48
N VAL A 176 0.75 11.34 -11.91
CA VAL A 176 1.82 12.01 -12.66
C VAL A 176 2.74 10.99 -13.35
N ASP A 177 3.16 9.95 -12.63
CA ASP A 177 4.00 8.88 -13.21
C ASP A 177 3.25 8.18 -14.36
N ALA A 178 1.98 7.81 -14.18
CA ALA A 178 1.16 7.17 -15.22
C ALA A 178 0.95 8.09 -16.43
N ALA A 179 0.64 9.38 -16.22
CA ALA A 179 0.44 10.33 -17.30
C ALA A 179 1.71 10.57 -18.14
N LEU A 180 2.84 10.79 -17.47
CA LEU A 180 4.11 11.00 -18.15
C LEU A 180 4.58 9.75 -18.90
N GLU A 181 4.43 8.58 -18.28
CA GLU A 181 4.90 7.34 -18.89
C GLU A 181 4.04 6.95 -20.09
N THR A 182 2.71 7.02 -19.99
CA THR A 182 1.80 6.74 -21.12
C THR A 182 2.00 7.72 -22.26
N TYR A 183 2.16 9.01 -21.98
CA TYR A 183 2.47 10.01 -22.98
C TYR A 183 3.78 9.70 -23.72
N ARG A 184 4.87 9.47 -22.99
CA ARG A 184 6.20 9.17 -23.56
C ARG A 184 6.25 7.89 -24.38
N LYS A 185 5.36 6.95 -24.10
CA LYS A 185 5.30 5.64 -24.77
C LYS A 185 4.23 5.58 -25.86
N GLY A 186 3.70 6.75 -26.27
CA GLY A 186 2.93 6.88 -27.49
C GLY A 186 1.43 6.65 -27.35
N ALA A 187 0.85 6.97 -26.22
CA ALA A 187 -0.59 7.18 -26.15
C ALA A 187 -0.99 8.26 -27.17
N LYS A 188 -2.12 8.10 -27.83
CA LYS A 188 -2.63 9.05 -28.84
C LYS A 188 -2.97 10.40 -28.18
N SER A 189 -3.56 10.36 -26.99
CA SER A 189 -3.77 11.51 -26.14
C SER A 189 -3.73 11.12 -24.67
N VAL A 190 -3.28 12.05 -23.82
CA VAL A 190 -3.36 11.92 -22.36
C VAL A 190 -4.07 13.16 -21.81
N THR A 191 -5.13 12.93 -21.04
CA THR A 191 -5.89 13.98 -20.37
C THR A 191 -5.94 13.70 -18.86
N MET A 192 -5.48 14.64 -18.05
CA MET A 192 -5.58 14.55 -16.59
C MET A 192 -6.85 15.25 -16.10
N ILE A 193 -7.56 14.61 -15.17
CA ILE A 193 -8.71 15.19 -14.46
C ILE A 193 -8.33 15.23 -12.98
N ILE A 194 -8.16 16.43 -12.46
CA ILE A 194 -7.57 16.71 -11.16
C ILE A 194 -8.58 17.47 -10.31
N ARG A 195 -8.94 16.93 -9.16
CA ARG A 195 -9.91 17.54 -8.24
C ARG A 195 -9.38 18.82 -7.58
N GLU A 196 -8.09 18.86 -7.36
CA GLU A 196 -7.39 19.99 -6.76
C GLU A 196 -7.15 21.11 -7.80
N GLU A 197 -6.75 22.29 -7.32
CA GLU A 197 -6.47 23.47 -8.18
C GLU A 197 -5.16 23.35 -8.97
N SER A 198 -4.30 22.41 -8.62
CA SER A 198 -2.99 22.21 -9.24
C SER A 198 -2.47 20.79 -9.06
N VAL A 199 -1.41 20.46 -9.78
CA VAL A 199 -0.62 19.24 -9.54
C VAL A 199 -0.03 19.27 -8.13
N GLY A 200 -0.16 18.18 -7.39
CA GLY A 200 0.24 18.07 -5.99
C GLY A 200 1.67 18.55 -5.71
N SER A 201 1.83 19.31 -4.63
CA SER A 201 3.15 19.81 -4.20
C SER A 201 4.11 18.69 -3.78
N ASN A 202 3.58 17.54 -3.35
CA ASN A 202 4.33 16.36 -2.90
C ASN A 202 4.73 15.41 -4.05
N VAL A 203 4.50 15.78 -5.30
CA VAL A 203 4.98 15.02 -6.45
C VAL A 203 6.50 15.05 -6.49
N LYS A 204 7.09 13.92 -6.88
CA LYS A 204 8.55 13.74 -7.00
C LYS A 204 9.19 14.96 -7.67
N TYR A 205 10.22 15.52 -7.05
CA TYR A 205 10.84 16.78 -7.49
C TYR A 205 11.38 16.74 -8.93
N TRP A 206 11.67 15.56 -9.46
CA TRP A 206 12.11 15.38 -10.86
C TRP A 206 10.95 15.18 -11.83
N ALA A 207 9.78 14.72 -11.38
CA ALA A 207 8.61 14.47 -12.23
C ALA A 207 7.68 15.69 -12.27
N ARG A 208 7.60 16.48 -11.19
CA ARG A 208 6.72 17.63 -11.08
C ARG A 208 7.01 18.72 -12.12
N PRO A 209 8.25 19.16 -12.37
CA PRO A 209 8.55 20.14 -13.42
C PRO A 209 8.18 19.63 -14.81
N ASP A 210 8.42 18.34 -15.08
CA ASP A 210 8.14 17.75 -16.38
C ASP A 210 6.64 17.69 -16.69
N ILE A 211 5.81 17.22 -15.75
CA ILE A 211 4.36 17.22 -15.96
C ILE A 211 3.78 18.63 -16.16
N ILE A 212 4.29 19.62 -15.41
CA ILE A 212 3.89 21.02 -15.58
C ILE A 212 4.21 21.52 -16.98
N ASN A 213 5.45 21.29 -17.44
CA ASN A 213 5.87 21.66 -18.79
C ASN A 213 5.01 20.99 -19.87
N ARG A 214 4.68 19.67 -19.72
CA ARG A 214 3.80 18.95 -20.67
C ARG A 214 2.38 19.52 -20.70
N ILE A 215 1.89 20.00 -19.57
CA ILE A 215 0.56 20.64 -19.48
C ILE A 215 0.60 22.03 -20.14
N GLU A 216 1.61 22.84 -19.81
CA GLU A 216 1.76 24.21 -20.35
C GLU A 216 1.93 24.24 -21.88
N GLU A 217 2.68 23.31 -22.44
CA GLU A 217 2.86 23.18 -23.89
C GLU A 217 1.68 22.48 -24.61
N GLY A 218 0.70 21.94 -23.86
CA GLY A 218 -0.48 21.27 -24.39
C GLY A 218 -0.26 19.82 -24.85
N SER A 219 0.89 19.22 -24.58
CA SER A 219 1.18 17.81 -24.89
C SER A 219 0.35 16.85 -24.02
N ILE A 220 0.09 17.24 -22.79
CA ILE A 220 -0.85 16.57 -21.87
C ILE A 220 -1.91 17.61 -21.51
N LYS A 221 -3.18 17.30 -21.73
CA LYS A 221 -4.28 18.16 -21.29
C LYS A 221 -4.55 17.97 -19.81
N ALA A 222 -4.89 19.05 -19.09
CA ALA A 222 -5.28 18.96 -17.68
C ALA A 222 -6.50 19.84 -17.39
N TYR A 223 -7.42 19.29 -16.62
CA TYR A 223 -8.56 20.00 -16.05
C TYR A 223 -8.43 19.98 -14.54
N PHE A 224 -8.39 21.15 -13.93
CA PHE A 224 -8.27 21.34 -12.49
C PHE A 224 -9.62 21.68 -11.86
N ASN A 225 -9.75 21.46 -10.53
CA ASN A 225 -11.03 21.56 -9.84
C ASN A 225 -12.12 20.74 -10.54
N ALA A 226 -11.74 19.60 -11.12
CA ALA A 226 -12.57 18.82 -12.01
C ALA A 226 -12.94 17.48 -11.41
N GLU A 227 -14.19 17.05 -11.65
CA GLU A 227 -14.75 15.80 -11.11
C GLU A 227 -15.40 14.98 -12.21
N ILE A 228 -15.08 13.69 -12.26
CA ILE A 228 -15.79 12.71 -13.11
C ILE A 228 -17.26 12.64 -12.66
N LYS A 229 -18.17 12.55 -13.62
CA LYS A 229 -19.61 12.36 -13.40
C LYS A 229 -20.10 11.02 -13.92
N HIS A 230 -19.59 10.56 -15.05
CA HIS A 230 -20.00 9.28 -15.65
C HIS A 230 -18.91 8.77 -16.59
N ILE A 231 -18.64 7.48 -16.53
CA ILE A 231 -17.73 6.80 -17.44
C ILE A 231 -18.58 5.90 -18.36
N HIS A 232 -18.63 6.27 -19.64
CA HIS A 232 -19.29 5.47 -20.68
C HIS A 232 -18.29 4.56 -21.39
N LYS A 233 -18.75 3.65 -22.23
CA LYS A 233 -17.88 2.71 -22.97
C LYS A 233 -16.82 3.41 -23.82
N THR A 234 -17.14 4.57 -24.44
CA THR A 234 -16.25 5.25 -25.39
C THR A 234 -15.96 6.72 -25.04
N LYS A 235 -16.51 7.21 -23.93
CA LYS A 235 -16.38 8.61 -23.51
C LYS A 235 -16.49 8.76 -22.00
N VAL A 236 -16.03 9.88 -21.47
CA VAL A 236 -16.16 10.26 -20.06
C VAL A 236 -16.81 11.64 -19.98
N GLN A 237 -17.76 11.77 -19.05
CA GLN A 237 -18.37 13.03 -18.66
C GLN A 237 -17.75 13.49 -17.34
N PHE A 238 -17.35 14.75 -17.28
CA PHE A 238 -16.82 15.40 -16.10
C PHE A 238 -17.22 16.87 -16.09
N LYS A 239 -17.07 17.52 -14.94
CA LYS A 239 -17.27 18.97 -14.82
C LYS A 239 -16.07 19.64 -14.18
N ASP A 240 -15.85 20.89 -14.51
CA ASP A 240 -14.96 21.81 -13.82
C ASP A 240 -15.70 23.14 -13.54
N PRO A 241 -15.07 24.19 -12.97
CA PRO A 241 -15.71 25.49 -12.77
C PRO A 241 -16.23 26.20 -14.03
N ASN A 242 -15.74 25.80 -15.21
CA ASN A 242 -16.11 26.43 -16.48
C ASN A 242 -17.30 25.73 -17.16
N GLY A 243 -17.65 24.51 -16.72
CA GLY A 243 -18.81 23.79 -17.24
C GLY A 243 -18.68 22.28 -17.26
N ASP A 244 -19.60 21.67 -18.02
CA ASP A 244 -19.66 20.22 -18.22
C ASP A 244 -18.95 19.85 -19.52
N TYR A 245 -18.21 18.77 -19.47
CA TYR A 245 -17.42 18.26 -20.60
C TYR A 245 -17.76 16.81 -20.89
N GLU A 246 -17.63 16.44 -22.14
CA GLU A 246 -17.66 15.06 -22.60
C GLU A 246 -16.53 14.85 -23.60
N ILE A 247 -15.62 13.94 -23.29
CA ILE A 247 -14.47 13.63 -24.14
C ILE A 247 -14.41 12.13 -24.46
N PRO A 248 -13.99 11.76 -25.69
CA PRO A 248 -13.76 10.37 -26.03
C PRO A 248 -12.60 9.80 -25.24
N ASN A 249 -12.67 8.50 -24.89
CA ASN A 249 -11.57 7.81 -24.25
C ASN A 249 -11.66 6.30 -24.44
N ASP A 250 -10.50 5.65 -24.46
CA ASP A 250 -10.35 4.20 -24.49
C ASP A 250 -10.08 3.63 -23.09
N PHE A 251 -9.31 4.33 -22.24
CA PHE A 251 -8.96 3.90 -20.89
C PHE A 251 -9.07 5.04 -19.87
N VAL A 252 -9.45 4.67 -18.65
CA VAL A 252 -9.42 5.54 -17.46
C VAL A 252 -8.47 4.93 -16.44
N LEU A 253 -7.42 5.65 -16.10
CA LEU A 253 -6.48 5.33 -15.02
C LEU A 253 -6.91 6.11 -13.79
N ALA A 254 -7.67 5.47 -12.89
CA ALA A 254 -8.18 6.07 -11.66
C ALA A 254 -7.10 6.03 -10.57
N MET A 255 -6.15 6.98 -10.62
CA MET A 255 -5.02 7.09 -9.71
C MET A 255 -5.39 7.93 -8.48
N THR A 256 -6.46 7.54 -7.82
CA THR A 256 -7.15 8.26 -6.74
C THR A 256 -6.50 8.06 -5.35
N GLY A 257 -5.48 7.21 -5.28
CA GLY A 257 -4.84 6.80 -4.04
C GLY A 257 -5.43 5.52 -3.46
N TYR A 258 -4.96 5.15 -2.27
CA TYR A 258 -5.28 3.87 -1.62
C TYR A 258 -5.45 4.07 -0.13
N GLU A 259 -6.16 3.14 0.54
CA GLU A 259 -6.43 3.17 1.97
C GLU A 259 -6.06 1.86 2.67
N PRO A 260 -5.73 1.89 3.98
CA PRO A 260 -5.58 0.70 4.80
C PRO A 260 -6.87 -0.12 4.89
N ASN A 261 -6.73 -1.41 5.20
CA ASN A 261 -7.87 -2.26 5.49
C ASN A 261 -8.46 -1.94 6.88
N PHE A 262 -9.35 -0.95 6.95
CA PHE A 262 -10.00 -0.55 8.20
C PHE A 262 -10.92 -1.63 8.78
N GLU A 263 -11.53 -2.47 7.95
CA GLU A 263 -12.39 -3.57 8.41
C GLU A 263 -11.61 -4.56 9.29
N LEU A 264 -10.36 -4.89 8.92
CA LEU A 264 -9.50 -5.71 9.78
C LEU A 264 -9.23 -5.03 11.13
N LEU A 265 -8.98 -3.71 11.12
CA LEU A 265 -8.73 -2.95 12.35
C LEU A 265 -9.96 -2.89 13.26
N GLU A 266 -11.14 -2.69 12.66
CA GLU A 266 -12.43 -2.71 13.36
C GLU A 266 -12.74 -4.07 13.97
N ASN A 267 -12.51 -5.15 13.21
CA ASN A 267 -12.69 -6.52 13.68
C ASN A 267 -11.76 -6.88 14.84
N LEU A 268 -10.63 -6.18 14.96
CA LEU A 268 -9.70 -6.27 16.11
C LEU A 268 -10.08 -5.30 17.24
N ASN A 269 -11.22 -4.60 17.16
CA ASN A 269 -11.68 -3.59 18.11
C ASN A 269 -10.66 -2.46 18.34
N ILE A 270 -9.96 -2.05 17.28
CA ILE A 270 -9.04 -0.92 17.34
C ILE A 270 -9.84 0.37 17.22
N ASN A 271 -9.66 1.26 18.18
CA ASN A 271 -10.26 2.60 18.16
C ASN A 271 -9.51 3.53 17.20
N PHE A 272 -10.20 4.55 16.71
CA PHE A 272 -9.62 5.58 15.87
C PHE A 272 -9.69 6.92 16.57
N GLN A 273 -8.74 7.79 16.27
CA GLN A 273 -8.74 9.19 16.73
C GLN A 273 -9.87 9.94 16.00
N ASP A 274 -10.37 10.98 16.64
CA ASP A 274 -11.32 11.92 16.02
C ASP A 274 -10.54 12.93 15.17
N ASP A 275 -10.01 12.45 14.05
CA ASP A 275 -9.27 13.24 13.07
C ASP A 275 -9.74 12.89 11.63
N GLU A 276 -9.42 13.75 10.67
CA GLU A 276 -9.75 13.54 9.25
C GLU A 276 -9.08 12.31 8.62
N PHE A 277 -8.03 11.79 9.29
CA PHE A 277 -7.24 10.67 8.77
C PHE A 277 -7.66 9.32 9.32
N ARG A 278 -8.62 9.27 10.23
CA ARG A 278 -9.03 8.01 10.87
C ARG A 278 -7.82 7.26 11.42
N THR A 279 -6.94 7.99 12.12
CA THR A 279 -5.67 7.47 12.65
C THR A 279 -5.97 6.44 13.76
N PRO A 280 -5.47 5.19 13.67
CA PRO A 280 -5.65 4.21 14.73
C PRO A 280 -5.04 4.66 16.05
N VAL A 281 -5.68 4.29 17.16
CA VAL A 281 -5.16 4.55 18.52
C VAL A 281 -4.11 3.50 18.88
N TYR A 282 -2.90 3.94 19.19
CA TYR A 282 -1.80 3.08 19.65
C TYR A 282 -0.80 3.85 20.51
N ASN A 283 -0.07 3.14 21.35
CA ASN A 283 1.04 3.67 22.13
C ASN A 283 2.26 3.85 21.20
N LYS A 284 2.86 5.02 21.15
CA LYS A 284 3.99 5.33 20.25
C LYS A 284 5.31 4.66 20.66
N GLU A 285 5.44 4.22 21.91
CA GLU A 285 6.65 3.57 22.40
C GLU A 285 6.61 2.05 22.18
N SER A 286 5.47 1.40 22.47
CA SER A 286 5.29 -0.03 22.30
C SER A 286 4.66 -0.42 20.96
N MET A 287 4.04 0.51 20.27
CA MET A 287 3.19 0.29 19.08
C MET A 287 1.93 -0.56 19.37
N GLU A 288 1.61 -0.85 20.65
CA GLU A 288 0.41 -1.57 21.05
C GLU A 288 -0.83 -0.70 20.89
N SER A 289 -1.88 -1.27 20.31
CA SER A 289 -3.17 -0.59 20.16
C SER A 289 -3.93 -0.52 21.50
N ASN A 290 -5.14 0.03 21.49
CA ASN A 290 -6.05 -0.07 22.63
C ASN A 290 -6.50 -1.51 22.93
N THR A 291 -6.36 -2.42 21.96
CA THR A 291 -6.63 -3.87 22.16
C THR A 291 -5.36 -4.58 22.57
N LYS A 292 -5.34 -5.07 23.81
CA LYS A 292 -4.16 -5.73 24.40
C LYS A 292 -3.66 -6.89 23.53
N GLY A 293 -2.36 -6.94 23.28
CA GLY A 293 -1.71 -7.95 22.46
C GLY A 293 -1.85 -7.71 20.95
N VAL A 294 -2.45 -6.58 20.54
CA VAL A 294 -2.54 -6.17 19.12
C VAL A 294 -1.67 -4.96 18.89
N TYR A 295 -0.69 -5.12 18.01
CA TYR A 295 0.32 -4.11 17.66
C TYR A 295 0.16 -3.65 16.23
N LEU A 296 0.53 -2.40 15.95
CA LEU A 296 0.48 -1.82 14.60
C LEU A 296 1.89 -1.49 14.13
N ALA A 297 2.19 -1.77 12.86
CA ALA A 297 3.48 -1.43 12.29
C ALA A 297 3.37 -0.99 10.81
N GLY A 298 4.14 0.02 10.45
CA GLY A 298 4.18 0.54 9.08
C GLY A 298 3.09 1.58 8.77
N VAL A 299 2.70 1.64 7.51
CA VAL A 299 1.80 2.68 6.99
C VAL A 299 0.42 2.65 7.64
N VAL A 300 -0.07 1.50 8.05
CA VAL A 300 -1.37 1.33 8.73
C VAL A 300 -1.52 2.25 9.94
N CYS A 301 -0.42 2.59 10.62
CA CYS A 301 -0.38 3.53 11.75
C CYS A 301 -0.80 4.97 11.40
N GLY A 302 -0.86 5.30 10.12
CA GLY A 302 -1.20 6.66 9.65
C GLY A 302 -2.66 6.83 9.24
N GLY A 303 -3.46 5.77 9.22
CA GLY A 303 -4.82 5.82 8.68
C GLY A 303 -4.81 6.29 7.22
N TYR A 304 -5.71 7.20 6.86
CA TYR A 304 -5.75 7.81 5.52
C TYR A 304 -4.51 8.66 5.17
N LYS A 305 -3.69 9.07 6.16
CA LYS A 305 -2.44 9.79 5.91
C LYS A 305 -1.33 8.81 5.51
N THR A 306 -1.49 8.18 4.36
CA THR A 306 -0.60 7.13 3.83
C THR A 306 0.80 7.63 3.45
N ASN A 307 1.01 8.95 3.38
CA ASN A 307 2.29 9.60 3.13
C ASN A 307 3.08 9.97 4.40
N LYS A 308 2.63 9.53 5.59
CA LYS A 308 3.33 9.76 6.87
C LYS A 308 4.43 8.74 7.13
N TRP A 309 4.12 7.47 6.85
CA TRP A 309 4.99 6.34 7.13
C TRP A 309 5.45 5.68 5.85
N PHE A 310 6.75 5.58 5.68
CA PHE A 310 7.43 4.90 4.59
C PHE A 310 8.29 3.76 5.16
N ILE A 311 8.91 2.94 4.32
CA ILE A 311 9.83 1.89 4.79
C ILE A 311 10.92 2.51 5.66
N GLU A 312 11.52 3.61 5.20
CA GLU A 312 12.67 4.29 5.82
C GLU A 312 12.43 4.76 7.26
N ASN A 313 11.22 5.22 7.58
CA ASN A 313 10.89 5.78 8.90
C ASN A 313 9.98 4.89 9.75
N SER A 314 9.48 3.78 9.21
CA SER A 314 8.65 2.84 9.95
C SER A 314 9.32 1.48 10.22
N ARG A 315 10.52 1.23 9.69
CA ARG A 315 11.29 0.01 10.03
C ARG A 315 11.60 -0.10 11.53
N GLU A 316 11.70 1.03 12.24
CA GLU A 316 11.88 1.09 13.68
C GLU A 316 10.65 0.59 14.47
N HIS A 317 9.44 0.60 13.87
CA HIS A 317 8.26 0.03 14.50
C HIS A 317 8.47 -1.45 14.85
N ALA A 318 9.18 -2.19 14.00
CA ALA A 318 9.49 -3.60 14.22
C ALA A 318 10.28 -3.82 15.51
N VAL A 319 11.27 -2.99 15.78
CA VAL A 319 12.09 -3.05 17.01
C VAL A 319 11.20 -2.79 18.23
N LYS A 320 10.43 -1.69 18.21
CA LYS A 320 9.53 -1.30 19.32
C LYS A 320 8.50 -2.38 19.63
N VAL A 321 7.85 -2.93 18.61
CA VAL A 321 6.86 -4.02 18.75
C VAL A 321 7.49 -5.24 19.41
N MET A 322 8.60 -5.74 18.88
CA MET A 322 9.19 -6.98 19.36
C MET A 322 9.87 -6.81 20.73
N GLU A 323 10.35 -5.62 21.05
CA GLU A 323 10.80 -5.31 22.41
C GLU A 323 9.65 -5.30 23.43
N ALA A 324 8.49 -4.77 23.03
CA ALA A 324 7.31 -4.78 23.89
C ALA A 324 6.80 -6.21 24.13
N ILE A 325 6.70 -7.03 23.07
CA ILE A 325 6.26 -8.43 23.16
C ILE A 325 7.22 -9.27 24.00
N ALA A 326 8.53 -9.10 23.85
CA ALA A 326 9.53 -9.88 24.57
C ALA A 326 9.59 -9.58 26.09
N LYS A 327 8.99 -8.46 26.53
CA LYS A 327 8.90 -8.08 27.97
C LYS A 327 7.65 -8.62 28.66
N THR A 328 6.69 -9.15 27.91
CA THR A 328 5.42 -9.70 28.42
C THR A 328 5.49 -11.22 28.51
#